data_87307ccf1ca3940d0a3243bb4cc9e10b
#
_entry.id   87307ccf1ca3940d0a3243bb4cc9e10b
#
_cell.length_a   1.000
_cell.length_b   1.000
_cell.length_c   1.000
_cell.angle_alpha   90.00
_cell.angle_beta   90.00
_cell.angle_gamma   90.00
#
_symmetry.space_group_name_H-M   'P 1'
#
loop_
_entity.id
_entity.type
_entity.pdbx_description
1 polymer ?
#
loop_
_entity_poly.entity_id
_entity_poly.type
_entity_poly.pdbx_seq_one_letter_code
_entity_poly.pdbx_strand_id
1 'polypeptide(L)'
;MNYNSTQNAAEVVSAAQAIAQGISKDGGLFVPQSFPQYDEATLRALLKEDYKGRAKKVFSDFLTDFTAEEIDECVEQAYTAAKFGGANPAPMAYTKLGGKALNVLELWHGPTCAFKDMALQILPHLLTKSLKKTCDGKDAVILVATSGDTGKAALEGCKDVEHTKIIVFYPVDGVSPMQKHQMNTQEGKNVTVCAIKGNFDDAQTGVKKIFTTPAISEQLAQNNMLFSSANSINWGRLLPQIVYYISAYCDMVNDGKLAFGDKMNVVVPTGNFGNILASYYAAQMGLPINKFICASNANNVLTDFINTGVYDKNRQFFTTTSPSMDILVSSNLERLLYKLCGNDDAVTREWMTALKTGGKYEVTDAVKEEITDKFFGGFCDDAQTKDTISRLFKEDGYLCDTHTAVAVNVYEQYVEATGDTTPAVIVSTASPYKFSKAVLQAVAPDAALPETEFDMVDMLNQVSGMPVPAPLAGLRDKQARFSDVTEADAMPQYVLSALGIV
;
A
#
# COMPACT_ATOMS: atom_id res chain seq x y z
N MET A 1 -2.72 -23.96 -3.78
CA MET A 1 -1.55 -23.16 -3.34
C MET A 1 -1.52 -23.19 -1.82
N ASN A 2 -0.37 -23.54 -1.24
CA ASN A 2 -0.16 -23.44 0.21
C ASN A 2 0.74 -22.26 0.53
N TYR A 3 0.66 -21.81 1.76
CA TYR A 3 1.42 -20.69 2.31
C TYR A 3 2.15 -21.14 3.56
N ASN A 4 3.32 -20.59 3.81
CA ASN A 4 4.06 -20.81 5.06
C ASN A 4 4.51 -19.47 5.66
N SER A 5 4.87 -19.51 6.94
CA SER A 5 5.44 -18.36 7.63
C SER A 5 6.89 -18.13 7.21
N THR A 6 7.30 -16.88 7.05
CA THR A 6 8.71 -16.49 6.82
C THR A 6 9.63 -16.83 7.98
N GLN A 7 9.10 -17.06 9.19
CA GLN A 7 9.86 -17.36 10.40
C GLN A 7 9.63 -18.79 10.94
N ASN A 8 8.72 -19.56 10.29
CA ASN A 8 8.45 -20.97 10.60
C ASN A 8 7.90 -21.68 9.36
N ALA A 9 8.76 -22.26 8.55
CA ALA A 9 8.38 -22.94 7.31
C ALA A 9 7.49 -24.18 7.55
N ALA A 10 7.46 -24.73 8.78
CA ALA A 10 6.59 -25.84 9.14
C ALA A 10 5.11 -25.42 9.35
N GLU A 11 4.83 -24.13 9.57
CA GLU A 11 3.46 -23.61 9.63
C GLU A 11 2.92 -23.45 8.21
N VAL A 12 2.15 -24.42 7.76
CA VAL A 12 1.55 -24.44 6.42
C VAL A 12 0.06 -24.21 6.52
N VAL A 13 -0.43 -23.22 5.78
CA VAL A 13 -1.84 -22.80 5.79
C VAL A 13 -2.37 -22.67 4.36
N SER A 14 -3.70 -22.68 4.21
CA SER A 14 -4.37 -22.36 2.94
C SER A 14 -4.39 -20.84 2.67
N ALA A 15 -4.76 -20.42 1.48
CA ALA A 15 -4.89 -18.99 1.16
C ALA A 15 -5.95 -18.32 2.05
N ALA A 16 -7.10 -18.95 2.25
CA ALA A 16 -8.15 -18.45 3.13
C ALA A 16 -7.66 -18.28 4.58
N GLN A 17 -6.89 -19.25 5.09
CA GLN A 17 -6.30 -19.14 6.44
C GLN A 17 -5.28 -18.00 6.52
N ALA A 18 -4.41 -17.83 5.53
CA ALA A 18 -3.42 -16.75 5.49
C ALA A 18 -4.08 -15.36 5.49
N ILE A 19 -5.18 -15.19 4.74
CA ILE A 19 -5.96 -13.95 4.70
C ILE A 19 -6.71 -13.71 6.02
N ALA A 20 -7.37 -14.74 6.56
CA ALA A 20 -8.13 -14.63 7.80
C ALA A 20 -7.25 -14.29 9.00
N GLN A 21 -6.08 -14.92 9.13
CA GLN A 21 -5.13 -14.67 10.21
C GLN A 21 -4.36 -13.34 10.01
N GLY A 22 -4.01 -13.00 8.76
CA GLY A 22 -3.25 -11.81 8.41
C GLY A 22 -1.76 -11.84 8.77
N ILE A 23 -1.40 -12.49 9.86
CA ILE A 23 -0.02 -12.72 10.33
C ILE A 23 0.06 -14.11 10.98
N SER A 24 1.23 -14.76 10.89
CA SER A 24 1.48 -16.03 11.52
C SER A 24 1.55 -15.90 13.05
N LYS A 25 1.30 -16.99 13.77
CA LYS A 25 1.34 -17.06 15.25
C LYS A 25 2.73 -16.79 15.82
N ASP A 26 3.77 -17.09 15.06
CA ASP A 26 5.18 -16.80 15.41
C ASP A 26 5.60 -15.36 15.13
N GLY A 27 4.73 -14.57 14.50
CA GLY A 27 4.97 -13.19 14.10
C GLY A 27 5.57 -13.04 12.70
N GLY A 28 5.86 -14.14 12.00
CA GLY A 28 6.29 -14.15 10.60
C GLY A 28 5.15 -13.83 9.62
N LEU A 29 5.50 -13.58 8.39
CA LEU A 29 4.57 -13.20 7.33
C LEU A 29 4.25 -14.39 6.42
N PHE A 30 2.99 -14.53 6.02
CA PHE A 30 2.62 -15.58 5.08
C PHE A 30 3.12 -15.28 3.67
N VAL A 31 3.75 -16.29 3.04
CA VAL A 31 4.24 -16.27 1.66
C VAL A 31 3.76 -17.53 0.92
N PRO A 32 3.49 -17.45 -0.40
CA PRO A 32 3.16 -18.65 -1.17
C PRO A 32 4.38 -19.55 -1.30
N GLN A 33 4.19 -20.87 -1.23
CA GLN A 33 5.27 -21.87 -1.38
C GLN A 33 5.85 -21.89 -2.78
N SER A 34 5.07 -21.51 -3.79
CA SER A 34 5.50 -21.40 -5.18
C SER A 34 4.82 -20.23 -5.87
N PHE A 35 5.37 -19.82 -7.03
CA PHE A 35 4.76 -18.79 -7.87
C PHE A 35 4.21 -19.43 -9.14
N PRO A 36 2.97 -19.07 -9.56
CA PRO A 36 2.46 -19.40 -10.88
C PRO A 36 3.44 -18.91 -11.95
N GLN A 37 3.64 -19.70 -13.01
CA GLN A 37 4.52 -19.31 -14.10
C GLN A 37 3.70 -18.89 -15.31
N TYR A 38 3.91 -17.66 -15.78
CA TYR A 38 3.25 -17.09 -16.95
C TYR A 38 4.19 -17.17 -18.14
N ASP A 39 3.91 -18.12 -19.01
CA ASP A 39 4.59 -18.24 -20.29
C ASP A 39 4.10 -17.20 -21.30
N GLU A 40 4.71 -17.22 -22.49
CA GLU A 40 4.33 -16.29 -23.56
C GLU A 40 2.84 -16.39 -23.92
N ALA A 41 2.27 -17.59 -23.94
CA ALA A 41 0.86 -17.78 -24.30
C ALA A 41 -0.06 -17.15 -23.25
N THR A 42 0.25 -17.32 -21.97
CA THR A 42 -0.48 -16.73 -20.87
C THR A 42 -0.40 -15.19 -20.89
N LEU A 43 0.81 -14.63 -21.08
CA LEU A 43 0.97 -13.17 -21.18
C LEU A 43 0.23 -12.59 -22.39
N ARG A 44 0.25 -13.27 -23.56
CA ARG A 44 -0.53 -12.86 -24.73
C ARG A 44 -2.05 -12.93 -24.52
N ALA A 45 -2.52 -13.88 -23.73
CA ALA A 45 -3.93 -13.92 -23.33
C ALA A 45 -4.31 -12.72 -22.46
N LEU A 46 -3.47 -12.37 -21.47
CA LEU A 46 -3.69 -11.23 -20.58
C LEU A 46 -3.67 -9.86 -21.27
N LEU A 47 -3.00 -9.72 -22.43
CA LEU A 47 -3.09 -8.50 -23.26
C LEU A 47 -4.53 -8.20 -23.72
N LYS A 48 -5.36 -9.22 -23.87
CA LYS A 48 -6.75 -9.11 -24.36
C LYS A 48 -7.76 -8.88 -23.24
N GLU A 49 -7.36 -9.10 -22.01
CA GLU A 49 -8.20 -8.96 -20.82
C GLU A 49 -8.19 -7.50 -20.34
N ASP A 50 -9.30 -7.09 -19.75
CA ASP A 50 -9.35 -5.87 -18.95
C ASP A 50 -8.72 -6.06 -17.56
N TYR A 51 -8.72 -5.02 -16.73
CA TYR A 51 -8.17 -5.11 -15.38
C TYR A 51 -8.82 -6.20 -14.54
N LYS A 52 -10.15 -6.37 -14.63
CA LYS A 52 -10.88 -7.38 -13.87
C LYS A 52 -10.55 -8.79 -14.34
N GLY A 53 -10.44 -9.02 -15.64
CA GLY A 53 -10.03 -10.31 -16.21
C GLY A 53 -8.62 -10.70 -15.74
N ARG A 54 -7.69 -9.75 -15.76
CA ARG A 54 -6.33 -9.93 -15.23
C ARG A 54 -6.33 -10.23 -13.74
N ALA A 55 -7.16 -9.53 -12.96
CA ALA A 55 -7.32 -9.75 -11.51
C ALA A 55 -7.86 -11.17 -11.22
N LYS A 56 -8.94 -11.58 -11.91
CA LYS A 56 -9.52 -12.93 -11.77
C LYS A 56 -8.50 -14.02 -12.06
N LYS A 57 -7.68 -13.87 -13.11
CA LYS A 57 -6.61 -14.82 -13.44
C LYS A 57 -5.56 -14.92 -12.32
N VAL A 58 -5.03 -13.76 -11.86
CA VAL A 58 -4.03 -13.74 -10.79
C VAL A 58 -4.59 -14.33 -9.49
N PHE A 59 -5.80 -13.95 -9.12
CA PHE A 59 -6.42 -14.46 -7.88
C PHE A 59 -6.69 -15.95 -7.94
N SER A 60 -7.18 -16.47 -9.07
CA SER A 60 -7.40 -17.92 -9.24
C SER A 60 -6.12 -18.75 -9.09
N ASP A 61 -4.99 -18.21 -9.52
CA ASP A 61 -3.70 -18.91 -9.42
C ASP A 61 -3.16 -18.97 -7.99
N PHE A 62 -3.44 -17.97 -7.16
CA PHE A 62 -2.97 -17.89 -5.77
C PHE A 62 -4.01 -18.39 -4.76
N LEU A 63 -5.29 -18.13 -4.98
CA LEU A 63 -6.38 -18.45 -4.06
C LEU A 63 -7.05 -19.79 -4.45
N THR A 64 -6.27 -20.88 -4.50
CA THR A 64 -6.72 -22.16 -5.02
C THR A 64 -7.78 -22.90 -4.17
N ASP A 65 -8.06 -22.38 -2.98
CA ASP A 65 -9.15 -22.82 -2.10
C ASP A 65 -10.43 -21.95 -2.22
N PHE A 66 -10.43 -20.95 -3.14
CA PHE A 66 -11.61 -20.20 -3.54
C PHE A 66 -12.19 -20.76 -4.83
N THR A 67 -13.52 -20.69 -4.99
CA THR A 67 -14.15 -21.03 -6.26
C THR A 67 -14.03 -19.87 -7.25
N ALA A 68 -14.22 -20.16 -8.54
CA ALA A 68 -14.22 -19.13 -9.57
C ALA A 68 -15.30 -18.07 -9.32
N GLU A 69 -16.47 -18.49 -8.86
CA GLU A 69 -17.60 -17.60 -8.51
C GLU A 69 -17.27 -16.70 -7.33
N GLU A 70 -16.60 -17.21 -6.29
CA GLU A 70 -16.17 -16.40 -5.14
C GLU A 70 -15.18 -15.32 -5.54
N ILE A 71 -14.24 -15.66 -6.43
CA ILE A 71 -13.26 -14.71 -6.96
C ILE A 71 -13.96 -13.66 -7.84
N ASP A 72 -14.87 -14.11 -8.71
CA ASP A 72 -15.64 -13.24 -9.59
C ASP A 72 -16.44 -12.21 -8.77
N GLU A 73 -17.18 -12.66 -7.76
CA GLU A 73 -17.93 -11.78 -6.85
C GLU A 73 -17.04 -10.75 -6.17
N CYS A 74 -15.87 -11.18 -5.64
CA CYS A 74 -14.95 -10.27 -4.97
C CYS A 74 -14.41 -9.19 -5.93
N VAL A 75 -14.02 -9.57 -7.14
CA VAL A 75 -13.49 -8.65 -8.15
C VAL A 75 -14.54 -7.67 -8.64
N GLU A 76 -15.76 -8.17 -8.93
CA GLU A 76 -16.86 -7.34 -9.41
C GLU A 76 -17.34 -6.31 -8.37
N GLN A 77 -17.31 -6.65 -7.08
CA GLN A 77 -17.69 -5.74 -5.99
C GLN A 77 -16.58 -4.72 -5.68
N ALA A 78 -15.32 -5.12 -5.84
CA ALA A 78 -14.16 -4.27 -5.52
C ALA A 78 -13.88 -3.23 -6.60
N TYR A 79 -13.76 -3.66 -7.86
CA TYR A 79 -13.25 -2.82 -8.96
C TYR A 79 -14.38 -2.33 -9.87
N THR A 80 -15.26 -1.49 -9.33
CA THR A 80 -16.37 -0.90 -10.09
C THR A 80 -15.98 0.44 -10.69
N ALA A 81 -16.54 0.76 -11.87
CA ALA A 81 -16.36 2.08 -12.48
C ALA A 81 -16.86 3.23 -11.58
N ALA A 82 -17.85 2.98 -10.75
CA ALA A 82 -18.37 3.96 -9.79
C ALA A 82 -17.34 4.29 -8.69
N LYS A 83 -16.57 3.29 -8.24
CA LYS A 83 -15.50 3.49 -7.24
C LYS A 83 -14.23 4.12 -7.82
N PHE A 84 -13.86 3.73 -9.04
CA PHE A 84 -12.58 4.11 -9.65
C PHE A 84 -12.68 5.15 -10.76
N GLY A 85 -13.87 5.72 -10.99
CA GLY A 85 -14.06 6.77 -11.98
C GLY A 85 -13.94 6.30 -13.45
N GLY A 86 -13.77 5.01 -13.69
CA GLY A 86 -13.59 4.42 -15.02
C GLY A 86 -13.51 2.90 -14.98
N ALA A 87 -13.44 2.28 -16.16
CA ALA A 87 -13.34 0.83 -16.29
C ALA A 87 -11.95 0.29 -15.90
N ASN A 88 -10.89 1.10 -16.06
CA ASN A 88 -9.53 0.74 -15.65
C ASN A 88 -9.20 1.39 -14.30
N PRO A 89 -9.10 0.64 -13.20
CA PRO A 89 -8.74 1.17 -11.89
C PRO A 89 -7.30 1.69 -11.77
N ALA A 90 -6.41 1.27 -12.68
CA ALA A 90 -4.98 1.58 -12.66
C ALA A 90 -4.52 2.03 -14.07
N PRO A 91 -4.98 3.20 -14.56
CA PRO A 91 -4.64 3.66 -15.89
C PRO A 91 -3.17 4.10 -16.00
N MET A 92 -2.64 4.01 -17.22
CA MET A 92 -1.35 4.58 -17.57
C MET A 92 -1.51 6.03 -18.04
N ALA A 93 -0.69 6.93 -17.51
CA ALA A 93 -0.49 8.27 -18.03
C ALA A 93 0.90 8.38 -18.67
N TYR A 94 0.98 9.09 -19.81
CA TYR A 94 2.22 9.26 -20.54
C TYR A 94 2.60 10.73 -20.56
N THR A 95 3.76 11.06 -20.00
CA THR A 95 4.28 12.42 -19.87
C THR A 95 5.76 12.48 -20.21
N LYS A 96 6.41 13.62 -20.03
CA LYS A 96 7.82 13.84 -20.30
C LYS A 96 8.48 14.69 -19.22
N LEU A 97 9.77 14.45 -19.01
CA LEU A 97 10.61 15.33 -18.20
C LEU A 97 12.03 15.36 -18.81
N GLY A 98 12.58 16.55 -19.03
CA GLY A 98 13.89 16.71 -19.68
C GLY A 98 13.92 16.10 -21.09
N GLY A 99 12.80 16.09 -21.81
CA GLY A 99 12.65 15.46 -23.12
C GLY A 99 12.55 13.94 -23.11
N LYS A 100 12.64 13.28 -21.95
CA LYS A 100 12.52 11.82 -21.78
C LYS A 100 11.07 11.43 -21.48
N ALA A 101 10.60 10.36 -22.13
CA ALA A 101 9.27 9.81 -21.87
C ALA A 101 9.20 9.19 -20.49
N LEU A 102 8.11 9.46 -19.76
CA LEU A 102 7.77 8.85 -18.49
C LEU A 102 6.43 8.12 -18.64
N ASN A 103 6.39 6.85 -18.25
CA ASN A 103 5.16 6.06 -18.23
C ASN A 103 4.72 5.95 -16.78
N VAL A 104 3.63 6.61 -16.44
CA VAL A 104 3.16 6.72 -15.04
C VAL A 104 1.97 5.83 -14.83
N LEU A 105 2.06 4.93 -13.87
CA LEU A 105 0.96 4.07 -13.43
C LEU A 105 0.19 4.78 -12.30
N GLU A 106 -0.99 5.28 -12.60
CA GLU A 106 -1.81 6.02 -11.64
C GLU A 106 -2.69 5.09 -10.81
N LEU A 107 -2.38 4.92 -9.53
CA LEU A 107 -3.08 4.02 -8.62
C LEU A 107 -4.06 4.73 -7.66
N TRP A 108 -4.37 6.00 -7.93
CA TRP A 108 -5.11 6.87 -7.00
C TRP A 108 -6.52 7.27 -7.48
N HIS A 109 -7.06 6.60 -8.48
CA HIS A 109 -8.42 6.85 -8.99
C HIS A 109 -9.53 6.24 -8.11
N GLY A 110 -9.16 5.52 -7.05
CA GLY A 110 -10.10 4.92 -6.11
C GLY A 110 -10.78 5.92 -5.17
N PRO A 111 -11.69 5.45 -4.32
CA PRO A 111 -12.57 6.30 -3.51
C PRO A 111 -11.84 7.10 -2.42
N THR A 112 -10.58 6.78 -2.12
CA THR A 112 -9.80 7.56 -1.15
C THR A 112 -8.62 8.30 -1.78
N CYS A 113 -8.51 8.24 -3.10
CA CYS A 113 -7.48 8.90 -3.90
C CYS A 113 -6.04 8.52 -3.51
N ALA A 114 -5.83 7.23 -3.16
CA ALA A 114 -4.53 6.64 -2.85
C ALA A 114 -4.46 5.18 -3.32
N PHE A 115 -3.25 4.69 -3.66
CA PHE A 115 -3.02 3.31 -4.14
C PHE A 115 -3.54 2.22 -3.20
N LYS A 116 -3.70 2.56 -1.92
CA LYS A 116 -4.20 1.64 -0.90
C LYS A 116 -5.58 1.09 -1.23
N ASP A 117 -6.38 1.83 -2.01
CA ASP A 117 -7.68 1.40 -2.51
C ASP A 117 -7.59 0.14 -3.36
N MET A 118 -6.50 -0.02 -4.15
CA MET A 118 -6.31 -1.18 -5.03
C MET A 118 -6.37 -2.51 -4.27
N ALA A 119 -5.95 -2.52 -3.01
CA ALA A 119 -5.99 -3.69 -2.16
C ALA A 119 -7.13 -3.64 -1.13
N LEU A 120 -7.42 -2.46 -0.56
CA LEU A 120 -8.41 -2.34 0.52
C LEU A 120 -9.86 -2.37 0.03
N GLN A 121 -10.13 -2.14 -1.27
CA GLN A 121 -11.48 -2.34 -1.81
C GLN A 121 -11.82 -3.82 -1.99
N ILE A 122 -10.85 -4.71 -2.12
CA ILE A 122 -11.09 -6.15 -2.31
C ILE A 122 -10.85 -6.98 -1.04
N LEU A 123 -9.91 -6.59 -0.17
CA LEU A 123 -9.56 -7.35 1.03
C LEU A 123 -10.78 -7.72 1.89
N PRO A 124 -11.74 -6.84 2.20
CA PRO A 124 -12.88 -7.21 3.04
C PRO A 124 -13.75 -8.32 2.43
N HIS A 125 -13.91 -8.34 1.12
CA HIS A 125 -14.63 -9.39 0.40
C HIS A 125 -13.89 -10.73 0.46
N LEU A 126 -12.57 -10.72 0.21
CA LEU A 126 -11.72 -11.90 0.37
C LEU A 126 -11.74 -12.41 1.82
N LEU A 127 -11.69 -11.50 2.79
CA LEU A 127 -11.72 -11.83 4.22
C LEU A 127 -13.04 -12.50 4.60
N THR A 128 -14.18 -11.97 4.16
CA THR A 128 -15.50 -12.57 4.41
C THR A 128 -15.59 -14.01 3.88
N LYS A 129 -15.10 -14.25 2.63
CA LYS A 129 -15.05 -15.60 2.06
C LYS A 129 -14.10 -16.49 2.86
N SER A 130 -12.94 -15.96 3.27
CA SER A 130 -11.95 -16.68 4.10
C SER A 130 -12.55 -17.12 5.43
N LEU A 131 -13.26 -16.24 6.13
CA LEU A 131 -13.90 -16.54 7.42
C LEU A 131 -14.99 -17.60 7.30
N LYS A 132 -15.78 -17.58 6.24
CA LYS A 132 -16.76 -18.66 5.96
C LYS A 132 -16.10 -20.03 5.81
N LYS A 133 -14.90 -20.08 5.24
CA LYS A 133 -14.13 -21.34 5.02
C LYS A 133 -13.38 -21.82 6.27
N THR A 134 -12.94 -20.92 7.15
CA THR A 134 -11.93 -21.23 8.18
C THR A 134 -12.39 -20.98 9.61
N CYS A 135 -13.44 -20.20 9.83
CA CYS A 135 -13.85 -19.70 11.15
C CYS A 135 -15.38 -19.73 11.35
N ASP A 136 -16.09 -20.65 10.72
CA ASP A 136 -17.54 -20.85 10.87
C ASP A 136 -18.37 -19.55 10.68
N GLY A 137 -17.90 -18.64 9.84
CA GLY A 137 -18.60 -17.40 9.51
C GLY A 137 -18.65 -16.37 10.65
N LYS A 138 -17.67 -16.38 11.56
CA LYS A 138 -17.52 -15.35 12.60
C LYS A 138 -17.32 -13.98 12.00
N ASP A 139 -17.76 -12.95 12.71
CA ASP A 139 -17.52 -11.56 12.33
C ASP A 139 -16.04 -11.17 12.59
N ALA A 140 -15.41 -10.56 11.60
CA ALA A 140 -14.07 -9.99 11.77
C ALA A 140 -14.14 -8.61 12.41
N VAL A 141 -13.39 -8.42 13.50
CA VAL A 141 -13.13 -7.11 14.09
C VAL A 141 -11.76 -6.65 13.62
N ILE A 142 -11.74 -5.60 12.82
CA ILE A 142 -10.54 -5.01 12.22
C ILE A 142 -10.18 -3.76 13.02
N LEU A 143 -9.01 -3.78 13.67
CA LEU A 143 -8.48 -2.60 14.37
C LEU A 143 -7.35 -2.00 13.54
N VAL A 144 -7.39 -0.69 13.34
CA VAL A 144 -6.38 0.05 12.59
C VAL A 144 -5.91 1.25 13.40
N ALA A 145 -4.60 1.33 13.65
CA ALA A 145 -3.96 2.59 14.01
C ALA A 145 -3.44 3.25 12.74
N THR A 146 -3.71 4.54 12.56
CA THR A 146 -3.37 5.24 11.33
C THR A 146 -2.86 6.65 11.57
N SER A 147 -1.95 7.10 10.69
CA SER A 147 -1.56 8.50 10.52
C SER A 147 -2.29 9.19 9.36
N GLY A 148 -3.33 8.53 8.76
CA GLY A 148 -4.16 9.12 7.70
C GLY A 148 -4.66 8.13 6.66
N ASP A 149 -4.00 7.99 5.51
CA ASP A 149 -4.50 7.32 4.31
C ASP A 149 -4.92 5.85 4.50
N THR A 150 -4.15 5.08 5.28
CA THR A 150 -4.46 3.66 5.48
C THR A 150 -5.77 3.47 6.23
N GLY A 151 -6.02 4.29 7.26
CA GLY A 151 -7.27 4.24 8.01
C GLY A 151 -8.47 4.59 7.15
N LYS A 152 -8.38 5.69 6.38
CA LYS A 152 -9.46 6.08 5.46
C LYS A 152 -9.73 5.00 4.42
N ALA A 153 -8.70 4.45 3.80
CA ALA A 153 -8.88 3.40 2.78
C ALA A 153 -9.46 2.10 3.36
N ALA A 154 -9.08 1.74 4.59
CA ALA A 154 -9.64 0.59 5.29
C ALA A 154 -11.12 0.79 5.67
N LEU A 155 -11.48 1.99 6.16
CA LEU A 155 -12.87 2.36 6.45
C LEU A 155 -13.74 2.26 5.19
N GLU A 156 -13.26 2.83 4.08
CA GLU A 156 -14.01 2.84 2.81
C GLU A 156 -14.17 1.42 2.24
N GLY A 157 -13.12 0.61 2.30
CA GLY A 157 -13.17 -0.78 1.82
C GLY A 157 -14.08 -1.67 2.66
N CYS A 158 -14.12 -1.49 3.98
CA CYS A 158 -14.96 -2.26 4.88
C CYS A 158 -16.42 -1.74 4.98
N LYS A 159 -16.70 -0.55 4.43
CA LYS A 159 -18.01 0.07 4.50
C LYS A 159 -19.11 -0.88 4.06
N ASP A 160 -20.02 -1.20 4.99
CA ASP A 160 -21.20 -2.06 4.80
C ASP A 160 -20.90 -3.48 4.24
N VAL A 161 -19.62 -3.94 4.34
CA VAL A 161 -19.28 -5.33 4.01
C VAL A 161 -19.74 -6.24 5.16
N GLU A 162 -20.53 -7.25 4.83
CA GLU A 162 -21.08 -8.22 5.78
C GLU A 162 -19.94 -8.94 6.53
N HIS A 163 -20.21 -9.32 7.77
CA HIS A 163 -19.26 -10.02 8.66
C HIS A 163 -17.97 -9.26 8.92
N THR A 164 -17.97 -7.94 8.75
CA THR A 164 -16.84 -7.09 9.14
C THR A 164 -17.28 -5.96 10.06
N LYS A 165 -16.44 -5.64 11.03
CA LYS A 165 -16.54 -4.44 11.88
C LYS A 165 -15.16 -3.80 11.91
N ILE A 166 -15.10 -2.51 11.65
CA ILE A 166 -13.81 -1.80 11.64
C ILE A 166 -13.81 -0.64 12.63
N ILE A 167 -12.76 -0.57 13.43
CA ILE A 167 -12.50 0.53 14.35
C ILE A 167 -11.14 1.13 14.01
N VAL A 168 -11.12 2.42 13.67
CA VAL A 168 -9.91 3.15 13.32
C VAL A 168 -9.58 4.14 14.42
N PHE A 169 -8.34 4.05 14.92
CA PHE A 169 -7.76 4.99 15.86
C PHE A 169 -6.74 5.89 15.16
N TYR A 170 -6.81 7.19 15.42
CA TYR A 170 -5.83 8.15 14.93
C TYR A 170 -5.45 9.14 16.04
N PRO A 171 -4.21 9.68 16.09
CA PRO A 171 -3.83 10.66 17.08
C PRO A 171 -4.58 11.98 16.84
N VAL A 172 -5.01 12.67 17.92
CA VAL A 172 -5.66 13.99 17.85
C VAL A 172 -4.82 14.96 17.04
N ASP A 173 -3.49 14.92 17.25
CA ASP A 173 -2.50 15.73 16.54
C ASP A 173 -1.66 14.83 15.63
N GLY A 174 -1.22 15.36 14.47
CA GLY A 174 -0.35 14.64 13.53
C GLY A 174 -1.05 13.99 12.34
N VAL A 175 -2.37 14.18 12.20
CA VAL A 175 -3.14 13.84 10.99
C VAL A 175 -3.59 15.13 10.32
N SER A 176 -3.46 15.23 8.98
CA SER A 176 -3.90 16.45 8.29
C SER A 176 -5.40 16.72 8.48
N PRO A 177 -5.85 17.98 8.49
CA PRO A 177 -7.27 18.31 8.58
C PRO A 177 -8.12 17.60 7.51
N MET A 178 -7.61 17.49 6.29
CA MET A 178 -8.26 16.77 5.20
C MET A 178 -8.46 15.28 5.53
N GLN A 179 -7.39 14.60 5.96
CA GLN A 179 -7.44 13.18 6.32
C GLN A 179 -8.33 12.93 7.54
N LYS A 180 -8.26 13.80 8.54
CA LYS A 180 -9.16 13.77 9.71
C LYS A 180 -10.62 13.89 9.28
N HIS A 181 -10.91 14.86 8.42
CA HIS A 181 -12.27 15.06 7.90
C HIS A 181 -12.74 13.88 7.06
N GLN A 182 -11.87 13.32 6.21
CA GLN A 182 -12.17 12.10 5.44
C GLN A 182 -12.58 10.92 6.34
N MET A 183 -11.91 10.72 7.48
CA MET A 183 -12.24 9.65 8.42
C MET A 183 -13.51 9.96 9.22
N ASN A 184 -13.61 11.18 9.76
CA ASN A 184 -14.74 11.55 10.61
C ASN A 184 -16.08 11.66 9.88
N THR A 185 -16.06 11.84 8.56
CA THR A 185 -17.24 11.86 7.70
C THR A 185 -17.57 10.51 7.08
N GLN A 186 -16.82 9.44 7.45
CA GLN A 186 -17.00 8.11 6.88
C GLN A 186 -18.43 7.58 7.11
N GLU A 187 -19.05 7.12 6.06
CA GLU A 187 -20.35 6.45 6.07
C GLU A 187 -20.17 4.93 6.29
N GLY A 188 -21.25 4.26 6.66
CA GLY A 188 -21.31 2.82 6.89
C GLY A 188 -21.85 2.48 8.28
N LYS A 189 -22.48 1.31 8.41
CA LYS A 189 -23.10 0.84 9.67
C LYS A 189 -22.11 0.09 10.56
N ASN A 190 -21.06 -0.44 9.98
CA ASN A 190 -20.06 -1.32 10.59
C ASN A 190 -18.70 -0.62 10.81
N VAL A 191 -18.65 0.70 10.67
CA VAL A 191 -17.43 1.51 10.81
C VAL A 191 -17.49 2.39 12.06
N THR A 192 -16.35 2.51 12.75
CA THR A 192 -16.16 3.37 13.92
C THR A 192 -14.82 4.08 13.81
N VAL A 193 -14.78 5.35 14.19
CA VAL A 193 -13.57 6.17 14.18
C VAL A 193 -13.44 6.87 15.53
N CYS A 194 -12.27 6.78 16.13
CA CYS A 194 -11.99 7.41 17.41
C CYS A 194 -10.60 8.07 17.40
N ALA A 195 -10.53 9.30 17.84
CA ALA A 195 -9.26 9.96 18.09
C ALA A 195 -8.67 9.51 19.44
N ILE A 196 -7.35 9.45 19.52
CA ILE A 196 -6.67 9.18 20.79
C ILE A 196 -5.85 10.39 21.23
N LYS A 197 -5.79 10.64 22.53
CA LYS A 197 -4.83 11.57 23.11
C LYS A 197 -3.47 10.87 23.18
N GLY A 198 -2.52 11.35 22.40
CA GLY A 198 -1.20 10.77 22.22
C GLY A 198 -0.74 10.90 20.77
N ASN A 199 0.35 10.22 20.45
CA ASN A 199 0.93 10.20 19.12
C ASN A 199 0.57 8.89 18.35
N PHE A 200 1.12 8.72 17.15
CA PHE A 200 0.87 7.53 16.33
C PHE A 200 1.40 6.24 16.98
N ASP A 201 2.54 6.32 17.68
CA ASP A 201 3.12 5.15 18.37
C ASP A 201 2.25 4.69 19.54
N ASP A 202 1.59 5.64 20.22
CA ASP A 202 0.61 5.33 21.28
C ASP A 202 -0.59 4.60 20.70
N ALA A 203 -1.11 5.05 19.54
CA ALA A 203 -2.20 4.37 18.83
C ALA A 203 -1.82 2.95 18.43
N GLN A 204 -0.63 2.77 17.84
CA GLN A 204 -0.12 1.46 17.44
C GLN A 204 0.07 0.53 18.63
N THR A 205 0.66 1.04 19.72
CA THR A 205 0.90 0.30 20.94
C THR A 205 -0.42 -0.14 21.58
N GLY A 206 -1.42 0.76 21.62
CA GLY A 206 -2.77 0.45 22.08
C GLY A 206 -3.43 -0.66 21.28
N VAL A 207 -3.40 -0.58 19.95
CA VAL A 207 -3.94 -1.63 19.09
C VAL A 207 -3.20 -2.95 19.29
N LYS A 208 -1.87 -2.97 19.35
CA LYS A 208 -1.09 -4.19 19.63
C LYS A 208 -1.46 -4.81 20.97
N LYS A 209 -1.59 -3.98 22.01
CA LYS A 209 -2.01 -4.43 23.35
C LYS A 209 -3.37 -5.10 23.33
N ILE A 210 -4.34 -4.53 22.60
CA ILE A 210 -5.68 -5.12 22.46
C ILE A 210 -5.60 -6.49 21.79
N PHE A 211 -4.85 -6.63 20.69
CA PHE A 211 -4.67 -7.91 19.99
C PHE A 211 -4.02 -8.98 20.85
N THR A 212 -3.12 -8.59 21.78
CA THR A 212 -2.36 -9.52 22.62
C THR A 212 -2.98 -9.77 24.00
N THR A 213 -4.15 -9.19 24.30
CA THR A 213 -4.85 -9.37 25.57
C THR A 213 -5.86 -10.53 25.47
N PRO A 214 -5.59 -11.71 26.08
CA PRO A 214 -6.43 -12.90 25.94
C PRO A 214 -7.90 -12.66 26.34
N ALA A 215 -8.13 -11.92 27.44
CA ALA A 215 -9.48 -11.63 27.93
C ALA A 215 -10.36 -10.89 26.89
N ILE A 216 -9.78 -10.03 26.04
CA ILE A 216 -10.53 -9.35 24.99
C ILE A 216 -10.86 -10.34 23.88
N SER A 217 -9.90 -11.16 23.45
CA SER A 217 -10.13 -12.20 22.45
C SER A 217 -11.19 -13.22 22.89
N GLU A 218 -11.22 -13.58 24.17
CA GLU A 218 -12.25 -14.44 24.74
C GLU A 218 -13.64 -13.79 24.71
N GLN A 219 -13.74 -12.50 25.05
CA GLN A 219 -15.02 -11.77 24.98
C GLN A 219 -15.52 -11.64 23.54
N LEU A 220 -14.63 -11.41 22.56
CA LEU A 220 -15.00 -11.43 21.15
C LEU A 220 -15.52 -12.83 20.74
N ALA A 221 -14.80 -13.88 21.11
CA ALA A 221 -15.17 -15.25 20.78
C ALA A 221 -16.55 -15.64 21.34
N GLN A 222 -16.89 -15.21 22.57
CA GLN A 222 -18.21 -15.40 23.19
C GLN A 222 -19.33 -14.67 22.42
N ASN A 223 -18.99 -13.62 21.68
CA ASN A 223 -19.92 -12.84 20.85
C ASN A 223 -19.81 -13.17 19.35
N ASN A 224 -19.30 -14.37 19.01
CA ASN A 224 -19.12 -14.84 17.62
C ASN A 224 -18.24 -13.92 16.77
N MET A 225 -17.26 -13.28 17.36
CA MET A 225 -16.32 -12.37 16.71
C MET A 225 -14.88 -12.87 16.87
N LEU A 226 -13.98 -12.38 16.01
CA LEU A 226 -12.53 -12.58 16.12
C LEU A 226 -11.79 -11.37 15.59
N PHE A 227 -10.56 -11.16 16.05
CA PHE A 227 -9.70 -10.14 15.47
C PHE A 227 -9.17 -10.56 14.10
N SER A 228 -9.12 -9.58 13.20
CA SER A 228 -8.42 -9.69 11.93
C SER A 228 -7.63 -8.41 11.64
N SER A 229 -6.74 -8.46 10.66
CA SER A 229 -5.85 -7.35 10.33
C SER A 229 -6.00 -6.92 8.87
N ALA A 230 -6.22 -5.62 8.68
CA ALA A 230 -6.13 -4.98 7.36
C ALA A 230 -4.76 -4.30 7.12
N ASN A 231 -3.73 -4.63 7.89
CA ASN A 231 -2.39 -4.07 7.73
C ASN A 231 -1.71 -4.52 6.43
N SER A 232 -0.68 -3.79 5.99
CA SER A 232 0.05 -4.09 4.75
C SER A 232 0.73 -5.46 4.72
N ILE A 233 0.90 -6.09 5.89
CA ILE A 233 1.47 -7.42 6.04
C ILE A 233 0.50 -8.56 5.71
N ASN A 234 -0.83 -8.31 5.70
CA ASN A 234 -1.81 -9.33 5.30
C ASN A 234 -1.60 -9.72 3.83
N TRP A 235 -1.59 -11.02 3.54
CA TRP A 235 -1.47 -11.52 2.17
C TRP A 235 -2.57 -10.99 1.24
N GLY A 236 -3.79 -10.89 1.74
CA GLY A 236 -4.91 -10.29 1.00
C GLY A 236 -4.75 -8.81 0.66
N ARG A 237 -3.72 -8.12 1.23
CA ARG A 237 -3.30 -6.78 0.82
C ARG A 237 -2.15 -6.77 -0.17
N LEU A 238 -1.29 -7.78 -0.13
CA LEU A 238 -0.15 -7.88 -1.04
C LEU A 238 -0.58 -8.43 -2.40
N LEU A 239 -1.35 -9.51 -2.42
CA LEU A 239 -1.79 -10.18 -3.64
C LEU A 239 -2.44 -9.24 -4.68
N PRO A 240 -3.40 -8.36 -4.33
CA PRO A 240 -4.02 -7.47 -5.30
C PRO A 240 -3.05 -6.51 -5.99
N GLN A 241 -1.91 -6.24 -5.36
CA GLN A 241 -0.91 -5.34 -5.90
C GLN A 241 -0.10 -5.96 -7.06
N ILE A 242 -0.07 -7.27 -7.17
CA ILE A 242 0.56 -7.95 -8.32
C ILE A 242 -0.19 -7.62 -9.62
N VAL A 243 -1.51 -7.49 -9.54
CA VAL A 243 -2.40 -7.29 -10.70
C VAL A 243 -2.06 -6.03 -11.48
N TYR A 244 -1.83 -4.91 -10.80
CA TYR A 244 -1.60 -3.65 -11.50
C TYR A 244 -0.24 -3.58 -12.21
N TYR A 245 0.75 -4.37 -11.81
CA TYR A 245 2.02 -4.48 -12.56
C TYR A 245 1.86 -5.29 -13.84
N ILE A 246 1.10 -6.38 -13.77
CA ILE A 246 0.72 -7.15 -14.96
C ILE A 246 -0.11 -6.27 -15.90
N SER A 247 -1.04 -5.48 -15.34
CA SER A 247 -1.86 -4.55 -16.12
C SER A 247 -1.02 -3.45 -16.77
N ALA A 248 -0.09 -2.84 -16.02
CA ALA A 248 0.80 -1.82 -16.59
C ALA A 248 1.62 -2.34 -17.77
N TYR A 249 2.18 -3.55 -17.65
CA TYR A 249 2.89 -4.19 -18.77
C TYR A 249 1.98 -4.39 -19.97
N CYS A 250 0.79 -4.97 -19.76
CA CYS A 250 -0.17 -5.22 -20.82
C CYS A 250 -0.62 -3.91 -21.50
N ASP A 251 -0.90 -2.88 -20.73
CA ASP A 251 -1.35 -1.58 -21.22
C ASP A 251 -0.24 -0.88 -22.00
N MET A 252 1.02 -0.90 -21.53
CA MET A 252 2.16 -0.37 -22.27
C MET A 252 2.39 -1.09 -23.61
N VAL A 253 2.21 -2.39 -23.65
CA VAL A 253 2.31 -3.16 -24.91
C VAL A 253 1.17 -2.79 -25.85
N ASN A 254 -0.07 -2.73 -25.35
CA ASN A 254 -1.24 -2.38 -26.16
C ASN A 254 -1.17 -0.94 -26.68
N ASP A 255 -0.60 -0.02 -25.91
CA ASP A 255 -0.41 1.40 -26.27
C ASP A 255 0.84 1.65 -27.14
N GLY A 256 1.59 0.59 -27.48
CA GLY A 256 2.80 0.68 -28.32
C GLY A 256 3.97 1.40 -27.64
N LYS A 257 3.99 1.44 -26.30
CA LYS A 257 5.08 2.02 -25.48
C LYS A 257 6.17 1.02 -25.14
N LEU A 258 5.87 -0.27 -25.28
CA LEU A 258 6.77 -1.39 -25.05
C LEU A 258 6.48 -2.47 -26.09
N ALA A 259 7.50 -3.11 -26.67
CA ALA A 259 7.28 -4.28 -27.50
C ALA A 259 7.00 -5.51 -26.61
N PHE A 260 6.16 -6.43 -27.07
CA PHE A 260 5.88 -7.63 -26.32
C PHE A 260 7.16 -8.46 -26.13
N GLY A 261 7.45 -8.84 -24.89
CA GLY A 261 8.65 -9.57 -24.49
C GLY A 261 9.81 -8.66 -24.07
N ASP A 262 9.77 -7.39 -24.37
CA ASP A 262 10.76 -6.43 -23.88
C ASP A 262 10.62 -6.24 -22.36
N LYS A 263 11.76 -5.98 -21.70
CA LYS A 263 11.79 -5.71 -20.27
C LYS A 263 11.42 -4.25 -19.97
N MET A 264 10.85 -4.05 -18.79
CA MET A 264 10.62 -2.71 -18.23
C MET A 264 11.30 -2.56 -16.86
N ASN A 265 11.68 -1.35 -16.49
CA ASN A 265 12.04 -0.98 -15.14
C ASN A 265 10.78 -0.60 -14.34
N VAL A 266 10.79 -0.81 -13.04
CA VAL A 266 9.69 -0.41 -12.15
C VAL A 266 10.23 0.51 -11.08
N VAL A 267 9.67 1.71 -10.96
CA VAL A 267 10.08 2.75 -10.00
C VAL A 267 8.98 2.96 -8.97
N VAL A 268 9.28 2.71 -7.72
CA VAL A 268 8.26 2.71 -6.66
C VAL A 268 8.65 3.63 -5.51
N PRO A 269 7.80 4.63 -5.19
CA PRO A 269 7.95 5.36 -3.93
C PRO A 269 7.62 4.42 -2.79
N THR A 270 8.64 4.10 -1.97
CA THR A 270 8.61 2.92 -1.12
C THR A 270 8.64 3.28 0.37
N GLY A 271 7.64 2.78 1.13
CA GLY A 271 7.61 2.76 2.58
C GLY A 271 7.67 1.31 3.09
N ASN A 272 6.51 0.69 3.33
CA ASN A 272 6.40 -0.67 3.89
C ASN A 272 6.75 -1.82 2.93
N PHE A 273 7.36 -1.54 1.81
CA PHE A 273 7.87 -2.48 0.79
C PHE A 273 6.81 -3.36 0.09
N GLY A 274 5.53 -3.27 0.46
CA GLY A 274 4.49 -4.12 -0.13
C GLY A 274 4.31 -3.90 -1.63
N ASN A 275 4.31 -2.64 -2.06
CA ASN A 275 4.11 -2.25 -3.45
C ASN A 275 5.26 -2.76 -4.35
N ILE A 276 6.51 -2.45 -4.03
CA ILE A 276 7.67 -2.92 -4.82
C ILE A 276 7.85 -4.45 -4.75
N LEU A 277 7.53 -5.08 -3.62
CA LEU A 277 7.52 -6.54 -3.49
C LEU A 277 6.50 -7.19 -4.44
N ALA A 278 5.34 -6.59 -4.64
CA ALA A 278 4.35 -7.08 -5.58
C ALA A 278 4.88 -7.08 -7.03
N SER A 279 5.68 -6.09 -7.42
CA SER A 279 6.36 -6.09 -8.72
C SER A 279 7.42 -7.21 -8.81
N TYR A 280 8.17 -7.43 -7.72
CA TYR A 280 9.12 -8.55 -7.65
C TYR A 280 8.40 -9.90 -7.79
N TYR A 281 7.24 -10.06 -7.17
CA TYR A 281 6.43 -11.28 -7.32
C TYR A 281 5.88 -11.43 -8.75
N ALA A 282 5.46 -10.35 -9.39
CA ALA A 282 5.09 -10.38 -10.81
C ALA A 282 6.26 -10.85 -11.70
N ALA A 283 7.49 -10.42 -11.42
CA ALA A 283 8.69 -10.90 -12.12
C ALA A 283 8.94 -12.40 -11.83
N GLN A 284 8.73 -12.87 -10.60
CA GLN A 284 8.82 -14.31 -10.28
C GLN A 284 7.77 -15.15 -11.03
N MET A 285 6.68 -14.54 -11.46
CA MET A 285 5.65 -15.17 -12.28
C MET A 285 5.98 -15.16 -13.78
N GLY A 286 7.04 -14.47 -14.20
CA GLY A 286 7.48 -14.39 -15.60
C GLY A 286 7.23 -13.04 -16.27
N LEU A 287 6.76 -12.01 -15.54
CA LEU A 287 6.65 -10.68 -16.11
C LEU A 287 8.05 -10.11 -16.42
N PRO A 288 8.29 -9.58 -17.65
CA PRO A 288 9.62 -9.11 -18.04
C PRO A 288 10.01 -7.79 -17.33
N ILE A 289 10.55 -7.89 -16.12
CA ILE A 289 11.08 -6.75 -15.37
C ILE A 289 12.61 -6.80 -15.37
N ASN A 290 13.24 -5.64 -15.64
CA ASN A 290 14.69 -5.50 -15.69
C ASN A 290 15.25 -5.10 -14.31
N LYS A 291 14.74 -4.00 -13.73
CA LYS A 291 15.24 -3.43 -12.48
C LYS A 291 14.07 -2.92 -11.62
N PHE A 292 14.21 -3.10 -10.31
CA PHE A 292 13.32 -2.51 -9.29
C PHE A 292 14.02 -1.30 -8.67
N ILE A 293 13.48 -0.12 -8.90
CA ILE A 293 14.03 1.14 -8.40
C ILE A 293 13.23 1.55 -7.16
N CYS A 294 13.85 1.38 -6.00
CA CYS A 294 13.29 1.68 -4.70
C CYS A 294 13.59 3.14 -4.35
N ALA A 295 12.57 3.98 -4.43
CA ALA A 295 12.69 5.40 -4.12
C ALA A 295 12.30 5.66 -2.68
N SER A 296 13.20 6.27 -1.91
CA SER A 296 12.99 6.72 -0.52
C SER A 296 12.91 8.24 -0.44
N ASN A 297 12.28 8.76 0.61
CA ASN A 297 12.44 10.15 1.00
C ASN A 297 13.63 10.30 1.98
N ALA A 298 13.70 11.39 2.76
CA ALA A 298 14.78 11.62 3.73
C ALA A 298 14.91 10.47 4.77
N ASN A 299 13.86 9.67 4.98
CA ASN A 299 13.92 8.43 5.77
C ASN A 299 14.43 7.27 4.90
N ASN A 300 15.69 7.33 4.51
CA ASN A 300 16.31 6.52 3.46
C ASN A 300 16.87 5.16 3.91
N VAL A 301 16.28 4.56 4.94
CA VAL A 301 16.73 3.26 5.48
C VAL A 301 16.81 2.15 4.42
N LEU A 302 15.85 2.12 3.49
CA LEU A 302 15.83 1.15 2.39
C LEU A 302 16.93 1.41 1.36
N THR A 303 17.21 2.68 1.05
CA THR A 303 18.33 3.07 0.15
C THR A 303 19.66 2.56 0.70
N ASP A 304 19.92 2.84 1.97
CA ASP A 304 21.15 2.38 2.62
C ASP A 304 21.23 0.85 2.67
N PHE A 305 20.12 0.19 3.01
CA PHE A 305 20.05 -1.27 3.03
C PHE A 305 20.35 -1.89 1.65
N ILE A 306 19.72 -1.40 0.59
CA ILE A 306 19.95 -1.92 -0.78
C ILE A 306 21.41 -1.75 -1.20
N ASN A 307 22.02 -0.63 -0.84
CA ASN A 307 23.39 -0.31 -1.23
C ASN A 307 24.46 -1.02 -0.39
N THR A 308 24.15 -1.34 0.88
CA THR A 308 25.15 -1.85 1.82
C THR A 308 24.92 -3.28 2.31
N GLY A 309 23.69 -3.79 2.22
CA GLY A 309 23.27 -5.05 2.86
C GLY A 309 22.99 -4.91 4.36
N VAL A 310 23.12 -3.71 4.91
CA VAL A 310 22.94 -3.43 6.35
C VAL A 310 21.64 -2.65 6.56
N TYR A 311 20.71 -3.24 7.30
CA TYR A 311 19.50 -2.57 7.74
C TYR A 311 19.68 -2.02 9.15
N ASP A 312 19.57 -0.70 9.31
CA ASP A 312 19.75 -0.03 10.61
C ASP A 312 18.66 1.01 10.84
N LYS A 313 17.74 0.70 11.78
CA LYS A 313 16.65 1.61 12.17
C LYS A 313 17.06 2.64 13.24
N ASN A 314 18.28 2.51 13.80
CA ASN A 314 18.80 3.40 14.87
C ASN A 314 19.31 4.70 14.24
N ARG A 315 18.39 5.49 13.72
CA ARG A 315 18.65 6.75 13.02
C ARG A 315 17.58 7.80 13.35
N GLN A 316 17.83 9.03 12.97
CA GLN A 316 16.86 10.11 13.10
C GLN A 316 15.64 9.82 12.21
N PHE A 317 14.46 10.08 12.73
CA PHE A 317 13.20 10.09 11.97
C PHE A 317 12.91 11.52 11.49
N PHE A 318 12.49 11.65 10.24
CA PHE A 318 12.13 12.92 9.62
C PHE A 318 10.63 12.90 9.25
N THR A 319 9.92 13.97 9.61
CA THR A 319 8.58 14.22 9.06
C THR A 319 8.75 14.97 7.75
N THR A 320 8.28 14.39 6.65
CA THR A 320 8.50 14.91 5.30
C THR A 320 7.17 15.31 4.62
N THR A 321 7.27 15.87 3.42
CA THR A 321 6.11 16.18 2.57
C THR A 321 5.53 14.92 1.90
N SER A 322 6.19 13.76 2.00
CA SER A 322 5.73 12.45 1.48
C SER A 322 5.48 11.44 2.62
N PRO A 323 4.49 11.68 3.51
CA PRO A 323 4.38 11.02 4.81
C PRO A 323 4.11 9.50 4.74
N SER A 324 3.59 8.97 3.63
CA SER A 324 3.40 7.52 3.49
C SER A 324 4.72 6.73 3.37
N MET A 325 5.84 7.45 3.18
CA MET A 325 7.20 6.91 3.11
C MET A 325 8.00 7.20 4.40
N ASP A 326 7.42 7.89 5.39
CA ASP A 326 8.06 8.18 6.67
C ASP A 326 8.08 6.93 7.53
N ILE A 327 9.10 6.10 7.37
CA ILE A 327 9.26 4.83 8.07
C ILE A 327 10.72 4.61 8.49
N LEU A 328 10.91 3.89 9.60
CA LEU A 328 12.20 3.33 10.01
C LEU A 328 12.21 1.80 9.94
N VAL A 329 11.03 1.17 9.90
CA VAL A 329 10.88 -0.28 9.73
C VAL A 329 9.97 -0.55 8.54
N SER A 330 10.51 -1.25 7.54
CA SER A 330 9.83 -1.63 6.31
C SER A 330 9.32 -3.06 6.42
N SER A 331 8.03 -3.22 6.73
CA SER A 331 7.47 -4.48 7.22
C SER A 331 7.48 -5.64 6.21
N ASN A 332 7.29 -5.37 4.90
CA ASN A 332 7.23 -6.45 3.90
C ASN A 332 8.61 -6.82 3.33
N LEU A 333 9.67 -6.11 3.71
CA LEU A 333 11.04 -6.46 3.31
C LEU A 333 11.40 -7.88 3.78
N GLU A 334 10.89 -8.31 4.92
CA GLU A 334 11.04 -9.67 5.45
C GLU A 334 10.68 -10.76 4.42
N ARG A 335 9.63 -10.54 3.61
CA ARG A 335 9.23 -11.49 2.55
C ARG A 335 10.26 -11.58 1.43
N LEU A 336 10.88 -10.46 1.05
CA LEU A 336 11.97 -10.46 0.09
C LEU A 336 13.18 -11.21 0.66
N LEU A 337 13.59 -10.90 1.88
CA LEU A 337 14.73 -11.54 2.56
C LEU A 337 14.56 -13.04 2.65
N TYR A 338 13.38 -13.51 3.09
CA TYR A 338 13.04 -14.93 3.13
C TYR A 338 13.22 -15.60 1.75
N LYS A 339 12.80 -14.95 0.68
CA LYS A 339 12.96 -15.47 -0.68
C LYS A 339 14.41 -15.52 -1.11
N LEU A 340 15.17 -14.46 -0.85
CA LEU A 340 16.57 -14.33 -1.29
C LEU A 340 17.54 -15.22 -0.49
N CYS A 341 17.22 -15.56 0.77
CA CYS A 341 18.02 -16.53 1.53
C CYS A 341 17.62 -18.00 1.26
N GLY A 342 16.92 -18.28 0.15
CA GLY A 342 16.55 -19.64 -0.23
C GLY A 342 15.36 -20.21 0.55
N ASN A 343 14.48 -19.37 1.09
CA ASN A 343 13.35 -19.69 1.97
C ASN A 343 13.79 -20.30 3.32
N ASP A 344 14.93 -19.86 3.84
CA ASP A 344 15.44 -20.26 5.15
C ASP A 344 14.75 -19.43 6.26
N ASP A 345 13.86 -20.07 7.00
CA ASP A 345 13.08 -19.45 8.08
C ASP A 345 13.94 -19.20 9.34
N ALA A 346 14.99 -19.96 9.57
CA ALA A 346 15.87 -19.76 10.70
C ALA A 346 16.72 -18.49 10.51
N VAL A 347 17.29 -18.30 9.32
CA VAL A 347 18.05 -17.10 8.96
C VAL A 347 17.15 -15.87 8.99
N THR A 348 15.95 -15.96 8.42
CA THR A 348 14.99 -14.85 8.42
C THR A 348 14.61 -14.46 9.85
N ARG A 349 14.32 -15.43 10.71
CA ARG A 349 14.00 -15.21 12.13
C ARG A 349 15.16 -14.56 12.89
N GLU A 350 16.40 -14.94 12.60
CA GLU A 350 17.60 -14.33 13.17
C GLU A 350 17.67 -12.84 12.84
N TRP A 351 17.52 -12.46 11.56
CA TRP A 351 17.51 -11.05 11.13
C TRP A 351 16.37 -10.25 11.76
N MET A 352 15.15 -10.82 11.80
CA MET A 352 14.00 -10.13 12.39
C MET A 352 14.13 -9.98 13.91
N THR A 353 14.74 -10.95 14.58
CA THR A 353 15.06 -10.87 16.01
C THR A 353 16.11 -9.79 16.26
N ALA A 354 17.20 -9.74 15.48
CA ALA A 354 18.21 -8.71 15.58
C ALA A 354 17.66 -7.31 15.35
N LEU A 355 16.75 -7.14 14.35
CA LEU A 355 16.05 -5.88 14.13
C LEU A 355 15.17 -5.46 15.32
N LYS A 356 14.49 -6.42 15.94
CA LYS A 356 13.60 -6.16 17.09
C LYS A 356 14.39 -5.78 18.34
N THR A 357 15.48 -6.46 18.62
CA THR A 357 16.26 -6.30 19.87
C THR A 357 17.34 -5.23 19.77
N GLY A 358 18.11 -5.21 18.68
CA GLY A 358 19.26 -4.30 18.46
C GLY A 358 19.00 -3.19 17.45
N GLY A 359 17.88 -3.26 16.72
CA GLY A 359 17.54 -2.27 15.70
C GLY A 359 18.32 -2.39 14.38
N LYS A 360 19.13 -3.45 14.22
CA LYS A 360 20.03 -3.62 13.09
C LYS A 360 20.24 -5.09 12.76
N TYR A 361 20.42 -5.37 11.47
CA TYR A 361 20.93 -6.65 10.95
C TYR A 361 21.76 -6.42 9.68
N GLU A 362 22.56 -7.40 9.31
CA GLU A 362 23.31 -7.46 8.06
C GLU A 362 22.98 -8.78 7.36
N VAL A 363 22.72 -8.70 6.06
CA VAL A 363 22.46 -9.91 5.25
C VAL A 363 23.77 -10.53 4.78
N THR A 364 23.73 -11.79 4.36
CA THR A 364 24.90 -12.46 3.79
C THR A 364 25.35 -11.81 2.47
N ASP A 365 26.62 -12.00 2.10
CA ASP A 365 27.16 -11.46 0.84
C ASP A 365 26.34 -11.94 -0.38
N ALA A 366 25.93 -13.22 -0.40
CA ALA A 366 25.11 -13.78 -1.48
C ALA A 366 23.75 -13.07 -1.62
N VAL A 367 23.09 -12.78 -0.49
CA VAL A 367 21.81 -12.03 -0.50
C VAL A 367 22.02 -10.58 -0.92
N LYS A 368 23.13 -9.96 -0.48
CA LYS A 368 23.50 -8.61 -0.88
C LYS A 368 23.76 -8.52 -2.39
N GLU A 369 24.47 -9.46 -2.97
CA GLU A 369 24.72 -9.53 -4.42
C GLU A 369 23.39 -9.62 -5.20
N GLU A 370 22.47 -10.50 -4.77
CA GLU A 370 21.14 -10.58 -5.40
C GLU A 370 20.32 -9.30 -5.28
N ILE A 371 20.40 -8.61 -4.14
CA ILE A 371 19.74 -7.32 -3.94
C ILE A 371 20.29 -6.28 -4.92
N THR A 372 21.61 -6.12 -4.98
CA THR A 372 22.25 -5.12 -5.84
C THR A 372 22.10 -5.42 -7.33
N ASP A 373 22.03 -6.71 -7.70
CA ASP A 373 21.72 -7.12 -9.08
C ASP A 373 20.30 -6.71 -9.50
N LYS A 374 19.30 -6.88 -8.63
CA LYS A 374 17.88 -6.67 -8.96
C LYS A 374 17.36 -5.28 -8.62
N PHE A 375 17.86 -4.68 -7.56
CA PHE A 375 17.35 -3.43 -7.01
C PHE A 375 18.34 -2.29 -7.18
N PHE A 376 17.83 -1.08 -7.31
CA PHE A 376 18.54 0.18 -7.14
C PHE A 376 17.87 0.97 -6.02
N GLY A 377 18.64 1.48 -5.07
CA GLY A 377 18.17 2.34 -3.99
C GLY A 377 18.64 3.77 -4.17
N GLY A 378 17.70 4.71 -4.19
CA GLY A 378 17.96 6.13 -4.21
C GLY A 378 17.03 6.89 -3.27
N PHE A 379 17.34 8.14 -2.95
CA PHE A 379 16.48 8.97 -2.12
C PHE A 379 16.41 10.41 -2.62
N CYS A 380 15.35 11.10 -2.21
CA CYS A 380 15.03 12.46 -2.59
C CYS A 380 14.51 13.21 -1.34
N ASP A 381 15.07 14.39 -1.07
CA ASP A 381 14.60 15.24 0.02
C ASP A 381 13.40 16.12 -0.39
N ASP A 382 12.86 16.90 0.56
CA ASP A 382 11.70 17.75 0.30
C ASP A 382 12.00 18.88 -0.70
N ALA A 383 13.22 19.39 -0.77
CA ALA A 383 13.62 20.43 -1.72
C ALA A 383 13.66 19.86 -3.14
N GLN A 384 14.27 18.70 -3.31
CA GLN A 384 14.31 17.97 -4.58
C GLN A 384 12.90 17.54 -5.02
N THR A 385 12.06 17.08 -4.07
CA THR A 385 10.65 16.74 -4.29
C THR A 385 9.89 17.93 -4.87
N LYS A 386 10.01 19.10 -4.24
CA LYS A 386 9.38 20.33 -4.68
C LYS A 386 9.84 20.75 -6.07
N ASP A 387 11.15 20.70 -6.34
CA ASP A 387 11.72 21.02 -7.67
C ASP A 387 11.18 20.08 -8.75
N THR A 388 11.11 18.78 -8.45
CA THR A 388 10.61 17.77 -9.40
C THR A 388 9.14 18.01 -9.77
N ILE A 389 8.26 18.31 -8.78
CA ILE A 389 6.86 18.67 -9.05
C ILE A 389 6.81 19.89 -9.97
N SER A 390 7.61 20.94 -9.65
CA SER A 390 7.64 22.18 -10.44
C SER A 390 8.07 21.93 -11.88
N ARG A 391 9.12 21.13 -12.09
CA ARG A 391 9.64 20.81 -13.43
C ARG A 391 8.62 20.02 -14.26
N LEU A 392 8.05 18.95 -13.72
CA LEU A 392 7.03 18.14 -14.39
C LEU A 392 5.83 18.99 -14.83
N PHE A 393 5.34 19.83 -13.93
CA PHE A 393 4.19 20.69 -14.25
C PHE A 393 4.51 21.74 -15.31
N LYS A 394 5.70 22.38 -15.23
CA LYS A 394 6.11 23.41 -16.20
C LYS A 394 6.43 22.84 -17.60
N GLU A 395 7.03 21.65 -17.67
CA GLU A 395 7.49 21.09 -18.93
C GLU A 395 6.39 20.39 -19.72
N ASP A 396 5.48 19.70 -19.05
CA ASP A 396 4.46 18.86 -19.73
C ASP A 396 3.05 18.98 -19.12
N GLY A 397 2.85 19.89 -18.17
CA GLY A 397 1.54 20.08 -17.51
C GLY A 397 1.14 18.93 -16.58
N TYR A 398 2.01 17.94 -16.34
CA TYR A 398 1.67 16.81 -15.48
C TYR A 398 1.80 17.19 -14.01
N LEU A 399 0.66 17.16 -13.29
CA LEU A 399 0.60 17.43 -11.87
C LEU A 399 0.71 16.13 -11.09
N CYS A 400 1.79 15.95 -10.33
CA CYS A 400 1.97 14.78 -9.48
C CYS A 400 1.97 15.13 -7.99
N ASP A 401 1.73 14.13 -7.16
CA ASP A 401 1.88 14.23 -5.71
C ASP A 401 3.36 14.13 -5.28
N THR A 402 3.59 14.39 -4.00
CA THR A 402 4.95 14.39 -3.44
C THR A 402 5.65 13.02 -3.50
N HIS A 403 4.91 11.93 -3.32
CA HIS A 403 5.48 10.56 -3.41
C HIS A 403 5.89 10.21 -4.84
N THR A 404 5.05 10.54 -5.81
CA THR A 404 5.35 10.37 -7.23
C THR A 404 6.58 11.18 -7.63
N ALA A 405 6.70 12.41 -7.12
CA ALA A 405 7.87 13.25 -7.39
C ALA A 405 9.17 12.63 -6.86
N VAL A 406 9.15 12.03 -5.66
CA VAL A 406 10.29 11.27 -5.13
C VAL A 406 10.67 10.14 -6.08
N ALA A 407 9.69 9.38 -6.59
CA ALA A 407 9.95 8.30 -7.53
C ALA A 407 10.56 8.79 -8.85
N VAL A 408 10.04 9.88 -9.41
CA VAL A 408 10.58 10.50 -10.64
C VAL A 408 12.02 10.97 -10.42
N ASN A 409 12.31 11.67 -9.33
CA ASN A 409 13.65 12.15 -9.02
C ASN A 409 14.66 11.00 -8.88
N VAL A 410 14.30 9.94 -8.17
CA VAL A 410 15.17 8.76 -8.01
C VAL A 410 15.35 8.02 -9.34
N TYR A 411 14.35 8.02 -10.21
CA TYR A 411 14.49 7.49 -11.57
C TYR A 411 15.51 8.31 -12.39
N GLU A 412 15.49 9.64 -12.31
CA GLU A 412 16.50 10.48 -12.94
C GLU A 412 17.91 10.15 -12.43
N GLN A 413 18.08 9.99 -11.10
CA GLN A 413 19.36 9.57 -10.49
C GLN A 413 19.82 8.20 -11.04
N TYR A 414 18.89 7.24 -11.17
CA TYR A 414 19.19 5.91 -11.73
C TYR A 414 19.69 6.00 -13.18
N VAL A 415 18.98 6.73 -14.02
CA VAL A 415 19.37 6.89 -15.43
C VAL A 415 20.69 7.61 -15.56
N GLU A 416 20.96 8.63 -14.73
CA GLU A 416 22.24 9.35 -14.72
C GLU A 416 23.41 8.43 -14.30
N ALA A 417 23.17 7.61 -13.26
CA ALA A 417 24.20 6.73 -12.72
C ALA A 417 24.53 5.53 -13.63
N THR A 418 23.54 5.02 -14.39
CA THR A 418 23.68 3.76 -15.14
C THR A 418 23.67 3.91 -16.65
N GLY A 419 23.10 4.99 -17.19
CA GLY A 419 22.84 5.14 -18.61
C GLY A 419 21.76 4.21 -19.16
N ASP A 420 21.01 3.50 -18.31
CA ASP A 420 19.95 2.56 -18.70
C ASP A 420 18.78 3.30 -19.36
N THR A 421 18.41 2.87 -20.56
CA THR A 421 17.31 3.43 -21.37
C THR A 421 16.10 2.52 -21.44
N THR A 422 16.09 1.45 -20.70
CA THR A 422 14.95 0.53 -20.60
C THR A 422 13.69 1.30 -20.18
N PRO A 423 12.55 1.16 -20.89
CA PRO A 423 11.32 1.84 -20.53
C PRO A 423 10.94 1.58 -19.06
N ALA A 424 10.59 2.62 -18.35
CA ALA A 424 10.24 2.51 -16.92
C ALA A 424 8.77 2.82 -16.67
N VAL A 425 8.17 2.07 -15.75
CA VAL A 425 6.88 2.37 -15.13
C VAL A 425 7.13 3.07 -13.81
N ILE A 426 6.68 4.31 -13.69
CA ILE A 426 6.75 5.09 -12.44
C ILE A 426 5.40 4.99 -11.74
N VAL A 427 5.41 4.52 -10.50
CA VAL A 427 4.17 4.29 -9.75
C VAL A 427 3.73 5.58 -9.06
N SER A 428 2.57 6.10 -9.45
CA SER A 428 1.91 7.25 -8.84
C SER A 428 0.91 6.76 -7.79
N THR A 429 1.21 7.04 -6.51
CA THR A 429 0.55 6.39 -5.38
C THR A 429 -0.54 7.21 -4.72
N ALA A 430 -0.66 8.49 -5.03
CA ALA A 430 -1.68 9.36 -4.47
C ALA A 430 -2.05 10.50 -5.42
N SER A 431 -3.28 11.03 -5.26
CA SER A 431 -3.68 12.26 -5.95
C SER A 431 -2.93 13.47 -5.41
N PRO A 432 -2.46 14.39 -6.27
CA PRO A 432 -1.82 15.63 -5.84
C PRO A 432 -2.70 16.48 -4.91
N TYR A 433 -4.00 16.38 -5.04
CA TYR A 433 -4.96 17.10 -4.20
C TYR A 433 -4.98 16.66 -2.73
N LYS A 434 -4.40 15.50 -2.40
CA LYS A 434 -4.23 15.08 -0.99
C LYS A 434 -3.07 15.80 -0.29
N PHE A 435 -2.19 16.40 -1.05
CA PHE A 435 -0.99 17.11 -0.60
C PHE A 435 -0.95 18.53 -1.16
N SER A 436 -2.14 19.17 -1.27
CA SER A 436 -2.35 20.45 -1.95
C SER A 436 -1.38 21.53 -1.49
N LYS A 437 -1.06 21.61 -0.20
CA LYS A 437 -0.11 22.60 0.34
C LYS A 437 1.28 22.44 -0.29
N ALA A 438 1.85 21.24 -0.25
CA ALA A 438 3.19 20.99 -0.78
C ALA A 438 3.22 21.15 -2.31
N VAL A 439 2.18 20.69 -2.99
CA VAL A 439 2.06 20.80 -4.45
C VAL A 439 1.91 22.27 -4.88
N LEU A 440 1.07 23.06 -4.21
CA LEU A 440 0.94 24.51 -4.47
C LEU A 440 2.27 25.25 -4.28
N GLN A 441 3.00 24.93 -3.21
CA GLN A 441 4.32 25.51 -2.97
C GLN A 441 5.33 25.22 -4.10
N ALA A 442 5.11 24.14 -4.84
CA ALA A 442 5.94 23.77 -5.98
C ALA A 442 5.51 24.46 -7.29
N VAL A 443 4.20 24.50 -7.58
CA VAL A 443 3.69 25.00 -8.87
C VAL A 443 3.36 26.49 -8.86
N ALA A 444 3.14 27.09 -7.68
CA ALA A 444 2.85 28.50 -7.49
C ALA A 444 3.65 29.07 -6.28
N PRO A 445 4.98 29.08 -6.34
CA PRO A 445 5.84 29.37 -5.16
C PRO A 445 5.67 30.78 -4.58
N ASP A 446 5.26 31.73 -5.43
CA ASP A 446 5.10 33.14 -5.03
C ASP A 446 3.67 33.48 -4.56
N ALA A 447 2.76 32.51 -4.62
CA ALA A 447 1.37 32.73 -4.25
C ALA A 447 1.18 32.61 -2.72
N ALA A 448 0.37 33.51 -2.16
CA ALA A 448 -0.07 33.39 -0.77
C ALA A 448 -0.99 32.17 -0.62
N LEU A 449 -0.63 31.24 0.26
CA LEU A 449 -1.44 30.05 0.48
C LEU A 449 -2.70 30.40 1.30
N PRO A 450 -3.86 29.85 0.93
CA PRO A 450 -5.07 29.90 1.75
C PRO A 450 -4.87 29.27 3.14
N GLU A 451 -5.73 29.65 4.10
CA GLU A 451 -5.65 29.13 5.48
C GLU A 451 -6.14 27.68 5.59
N THR A 452 -7.16 27.30 4.80
CA THR A 452 -7.76 25.97 4.89
C THR A 452 -7.27 25.04 3.78
N GLU A 453 -7.17 23.73 4.07
CA GLU A 453 -6.79 22.74 3.05
C GLU A 453 -7.80 22.68 1.90
N PHE A 454 -9.09 22.90 2.16
CA PHE A 454 -10.10 22.92 1.11
C PHE A 454 -9.94 24.10 0.15
N ASP A 455 -9.58 25.29 0.67
CA ASP A 455 -9.30 26.45 -0.19
C ASP A 455 -7.97 26.26 -0.95
N MET A 456 -7.00 25.50 -0.39
CA MET A 456 -5.80 25.07 -1.12
C MET A 456 -6.14 24.12 -2.26
N VAL A 457 -7.12 23.21 -2.10
CA VAL A 457 -7.63 22.34 -3.18
C VAL A 457 -8.23 23.20 -4.31
N ASP A 458 -9.06 24.18 -3.98
CA ASP A 458 -9.66 25.09 -4.96
C ASP A 458 -8.59 25.91 -5.69
N MET A 459 -7.62 26.43 -4.97
CA MET A 459 -6.51 27.17 -5.54
C MET A 459 -5.65 26.28 -6.46
N LEU A 460 -5.37 25.04 -6.05
CA LEU A 460 -4.62 24.10 -6.87
C LEU A 460 -5.37 23.75 -8.18
N ASN A 461 -6.68 23.60 -8.11
CA ASN A 461 -7.53 23.42 -9.29
C ASN A 461 -7.46 24.63 -10.23
N GLN A 462 -7.52 25.86 -9.70
CA GLN A 462 -7.41 27.08 -10.50
C GLN A 462 -6.04 27.23 -11.16
N VAL A 463 -4.96 26.93 -10.43
CA VAL A 463 -3.57 27.03 -10.93
C VAL A 463 -3.26 25.95 -11.95
N SER A 464 -3.69 24.73 -11.72
CA SER A 464 -3.34 23.58 -12.56
C SER A 464 -4.30 23.34 -13.71
N GLY A 465 -5.54 23.78 -13.61
CA GLY A 465 -6.62 23.44 -14.54
C GLY A 465 -7.04 21.97 -14.47
N MET A 466 -6.45 21.16 -13.59
CA MET A 466 -6.82 19.75 -13.44
C MET A 466 -8.04 19.59 -12.55
N PRO A 467 -8.99 18.71 -12.91
CA PRO A 467 -10.20 18.52 -12.13
C PRO A 467 -9.88 17.90 -10.76
N VAL A 468 -10.55 18.40 -9.71
CA VAL A 468 -10.49 17.78 -8.38
C VAL A 468 -11.20 16.42 -8.44
N PRO A 469 -10.58 15.32 -7.97
CA PRO A 469 -11.23 14.01 -7.91
C PRO A 469 -12.56 14.07 -7.15
N ALA A 470 -13.60 13.45 -7.70
CA ALA A 470 -14.94 13.50 -7.14
C ALA A 470 -15.03 13.13 -5.63
N PRO A 471 -14.27 12.13 -5.11
CA PRO A 471 -14.25 11.82 -3.69
C PRO A 471 -13.74 12.97 -2.79
N LEU A 472 -12.87 13.84 -3.33
CA LEU A 472 -12.34 15.01 -2.60
C LEU A 472 -13.22 16.24 -2.79
N ALA A 473 -13.76 16.45 -4.00
CA ALA A 473 -14.62 17.59 -4.31
C ALA A 473 -15.86 17.66 -3.42
N GLY A 474 -16.49 16.51 -3.15
CA GLY A 474 -17.69 16.41 -2.31
C GLY A 474 -17.44 16.35 -0.80
N LEU A 475 -16.17 16.48 -0.37
CA LEU A 475 -15.83 16.24 1.03
C LEU A 475 -16.12 17.44 1.94
N ARG A 476 -15.97 18.65 1.42
CA ARG A 476 -16.15 19.91 2.19
C ARG A 476 -17.51 19.99 2.90
N ASP A 477 -18.58 19.57 2.21
CA ASP A 477 -19.94 19.72 2.69
C ASP A 477 -20.42 18.53 3.55
N LYS A 478 -19.59 17.49 3.71
CA LYS A 478 -19.92 16.35 4.55
C LYS A 478 -19.84 16.71 6.03
N GLN A 479 -20.88 16.33 6.77
CA GLN A 479 -20.90 16.50 8.23
C GLN A 479 -20.13 15.37 8.92
N ALA A 480 -19.33 15.72 9.94
CA ALA A 480 -18.64 14.75 10.76
C ALA A 480 -19.65 13.86 11.53
N ARG A 481 -19.48 12.56 11.42
CA ARG A 481 -20.27 11.54 12.13
C ARG A 481 -19.56 11.07 13.40
N PHE A 482 -18.23 11.16 13.44
CA PHE A 482 -17.40 10.69 14.53
C PHE A 482 -16.67 11.87 15.14
N SER A 483 -16.75 11.98 16.47
CA SER A 483 -16.08 13.01 17.26
C SER A 483 -15.48 12.45 18.56
N ASP A 484 -15.52 11.13 18.73
CA ASP A 484 -15.05 10.49 19.95
C ASP A 484 -13.54 10.65 20.12
N VAL A 485 -13.15 10.92 21.35
CA VAL A 485 -11.75 11.00 21.77
C VAL A 485 -11.56 10.15 23.02
N THR A 486 -10.54 9.31 23.03
CA THR A 486 -10.22 8.44 24.19
C THR A 486 -8.75 8.59 24.61
N GLU A 487 -8.44 8.20 25.83
CA GLU A 487 -7.05 8.03 26.28
C GLU A 487 -6.48 6.72 25.71
N ALA A 488 -5.17 6.64 25.49
CA ALA A 488 -4.54 5.46 24.91
C ALA A 488 -4.74 4.17 25.75
N ASP A 489 -4.78 4.29 27.08
CA ASP A 489 -5.02 3.18 28.00
C ASP A 489 -6.49 2.75 28.06
N ALA A 490 -7.42 3.60 27.67
CA ALA A 490 -8.85 3.31 27.61
C ALA A 490 -9.32 2.70 26.26
N MET A 491 -8.43 2.59 25.27
CA MET A 491 -8.76 1.99 23.97
C MET A 491 -9.39 0.59 24.08
N PRO A 492 -8.95 -0.32 24.95
CA PRO A 492 -9.58 -1.65 25.09
C PRO A 492 -11.07 -1.56 25.45
N GLN A 493 -11.41 -0.72 26.44
CA GLN A 493 -12.80 -0.51 26.85
C GLN A 493 -13.64 0.14 25.76
N TYR A 494 -13.05 1.10 25.02
CA TYR A 494 -13.72 1.73 23.88
C TYR A 494 -14.07 0.70 22.79
N VAL A 495 -13.15 -0.22 22.46
CA VAL A 495 -13.41 -1.29 21.48
C VAL A 495 -14.59 -2.16 21.90
N LEU A 496 -14.62 -2.63 23.15
CA LEU A 496 -15.72 -3.46 23.65
C LEU A 496 -17.06 -2.73 23.62
N SER A 497 -17.08 -1.47 24.04
CA SER A 497 -18.27 -0.62 23.98
C SER A 497 -18.75 -0.38 22.55
N ALA A 498 -17.84 -0.05 21.62
CA ALA A 498 -18.16 0.15 20.20
C ALA A 498 -18.72 -1.12 19.51
N LEU A 499 -18.35 -2.29 20.03
CA LEU A 499 -18.86 -3.59 19.56
C LEU A 499 -20.17 -4.00 20.24
N GLY A 500 -20.61 -3.27 21.27
CA GLY A 500 -21.82 -3.57 22.04
C GLY A 500 -21.66 -4.77 22.99
N ILE A 501 -20.44 -5.05 23.44
CA ILE A 501 -20.12 -6.17 24.35
C ILE A 501 -20.25 -5.75 25.83
N VAL A 502 -20.02 -4.48 26.14
CA VAL A 502 -20.15 -3.84 27.47
C VAL A 502 -20.80 -2.49 27.39
#